data_67c44f1260dc35ef19ae6b3bca53d45e
#
_entry.id   67c44f1260dc35ef19ae6b3bca53d45e
#
_cell.length_a   1.000
_cell.length_b   1.000
_cell.length_c   1.000
_cell.angle_alpha   90.00
_cell.angle_beta   90.00
_cell.angle_gamma   90.00
#
_symmetry.space_group_name_H-M   'P 1'
#
loop_
_entity.id
_entity.type
_entity.pdbx_description
1 polymer ?
#
loop_
_entity_poly.entity_id
_entity_poly.type
_entity_poly.pdbx_seq_one_letter_code
_entity_poly.pdbx_strand_id
1 'polypeptide(L)'
;MNLFLDCEFNGFGGELLSIALVSSGGSSFYAIVSDTKETPTEWVASNVLPLLQAFRGRGVKRPRNEIRQALQGFLSGYRAIHIIADWPED
;
A
#
# COMPACT_ATOMS: atom_id res chain seq x y z
N MET A 1 11.21 8.49 -13.66
CA MET A 1 10.77 8.86 -12.31
C MET A 1 10.97 7.67 -11.36
N ASN A 2 11.67 7.90 -10.28
CA ASN A 2 11.84 6.88 -9.24
C ASN A 2 10.66 6.91 -8.28
N LEU A 3 10.07 5.74 -8.04
CA LEU A 3 8.99 5.55 -7.07
C LEU A 3 9.47 4.60 -5.99
N PHE A 4 9.41 5.05 -4.75
CA PHE A 4 9.77 4.24 -3.59
C PHE A 4 8.51 3.55 -3.08
N LEU A 5 8.55 2.21 -3.05
CA LEU A 5 7.41 1.37 -2.70
C LEU A 5 7.60 0.79 -1.31
N ASP A 6 6.54 0.84 -0.49
CA ASP A 6 6.47 0.17 0.79
C ASP A 6 5.09 -0.43 0.96
N CYS A 7 5.02 -1.72 1.28
CA CYS A 7 3.77 -2.46 1.46
C CYS A 7 3.75 -3.15 2.82
N GLU A 8 2.55 -3.33 3.36
CA GLU A 8 2.33 -4.19 4.52
C GLU A 8 1.47 -5.37 4.09
N PHE A 9 1.87 -6.57 4.50
CA PHE A 9 1.18 -7.82 4.20
C PHE A 9 0.74 -8.52 5.48
N ASN A 10 -0.24 -9.40 5.35
CA ASN A 10 -0.69 -10.25 6.46
C ASN A 10 0.29 -11.43 6.63
N GLY A 11 1.52 -11.10 7.09
CA GLY A 11 2.59 -12.06 7.19
C GLY A 11 3.23 -12.36 5.84
N PHE A 12 4.25 -13.23 5.86
CA PHE A 12 4.98 -13.61 4.66
C PHE A 12 4.06 -14.38 3.69
N GLY A 13 3.97 -13.89 2.45
CA GLY A 13 3.09 -14.48 1.45
C GLY A 13 1.61 -14.24 1.68
N GLY A 14 1.25 -13.43 2.68
CA GLY A 14 -0.14 -13.12 3.00
C GLY A 14 -0.74 -12.02 2.13
N GLU A 15 -2.00 -11.71 2.44
CA GLU A 15 -2.77 -10.71 1.72
C GLU A 15 -2.20 -9.31 1.93
N LEU A 16 -2.26 -8.47 0.89
CA LEU A 16 -1.85 -7.06 0.97
C LEU A 16 -2.78 -6.30 1.93
N LEU A 17 -2.20 -5.55 2.86
CA LEU A 17 -2.93 -4.72 3.81
C LEU A 17 -2.85 -3.24 3.46
N SER A 18 -1.69 -2.78 3.00
CA SER A 18 -1.51 -1.37 2.59
C SER A 18 -0.40 -1.25 1.56
N ILE A 19 -0.45 -0.16 0.81
CA ILE A 19 0.56 0.18 -0.19
C ILE A 19 0.87 1.67 -0.14
N ALA A 20 2.14 2.01 -0.16
CA ALA A 20 2.61 3.38 -0.24
C ALA A 20 3.61 3.53 -1.37
N LEU A 21 3.46 4.60 -2.14
CA LEU A 21 4.41 5.00 -3.19
C LEU A 21 4.75 6.47 -3.00
N VAL A 22 6.03 6.79 -3.02
CA VAL A 22 6.51 8.16 -2.96
C VAL A 22 7.45 8.40 -4.13
N SER A 23 7.18 9.43 -4.92
CA SER A 23 8.04 9.79 -6.04
C SER A 23 9.19 10.66 -5.57
N SER A 24 10.30 10.62 -6.30
CA SER A 24 11.43 11.53 -6.08
C SER A 24 11.04 12.99 -6.30
N GLY A 25 9.94 13.25 -7.01
CA GLY A 25 9.41 14.60 -7.23
C GLY A 25 8.45 15.11 -6.16
N GLY A 26 8.16 14.30 -5.10
CA GLY A 26 7.31 14.71 -4.00
C GLY A 26 5.86 14.27 -4.06
N SER A 27 5.42 13.63 -5.16
CA SER A 27 4.07 13.06 -5.24
C SER A 27 3.99 11.75 -4.42
N SER A 28 2.83 11.48 -3.85
CA SER A 28 2.65 10.25 -3.07
C SER A 28 1.29 9.62 -3.32
N PHE A 29 1.25 8.29 -3.14
CA PHE A 29 0.04 7.48 -3.17
C PHE A 29 0.06 6.59 -1.93
N TYR A 30 -1.06 6.52 -1.21
CA TYR A 30 -1.19 5.66 -0.03
C TYR A 30 -2.60 5.08 0.01
N ALA A 31 -2.70 3.78 0.25
CA ALA A 31 -3.99 3.12 0.38
C ALA A 31 -3.93 1.96 1.38
N ILE A 32 -5.03 1.78 2.11
CA ILE A 32 -5.25 0.67 3.02
C ILE A 32 -6.39 -0.16 2.45
N VAL A 33 -6.18 -1.48 2.36
CA VAL A 33 -7.19 -2.40 1.82
C VAL A 33 -8.32 -2.56 2.84
N SER A 34 -9.57 -2.25 2.42
CA SER A 34 -10.74 -2.34 3.30
C SER A 34 -11.46 -3.68 3.21
N ASP A 35 -11.21 -4.46 2.17
CA ASP A 35 -11.91 -5.73 1.90
C ASP A 35 -10.99 -6.94 2.03
N THR A 36 -10.09 -6.92 3.02
CA THR A 36 -9.22 -8.05 3.33
C THR A 36 -10.07 -9.25 3.80
N LYS A 37 -9.65 -10.45 3.40
CA LYS A 37 -10.39 -11.69 3.68
C LYS A 37 -9.69 -12.61 4.67
N GLU A 38 -8.36 -12.55 4.75
CA GLU A 38 -7.59 -13.40 5.64
C GLU A 38 -7.70 -12.92 7.09
N THR A 39 -7.71 -13.86 8.02
CA THR A 39 -7.55 -13.53 9.44
C THR A 39 -6.13 -13.01 9.66
N PRO A 40 -5.95 -11.85 10.33
CA PRO A 40 -4.62 -11.34 10.61
C PRO A 40 -3.80 -12.32 11.45
N THR A 41 -2.51 -12.45 11.12
CA THR A 41 -1.59 -13.19 11.99
C THR A 41 -1.50 -12.47 13.34
N GLU A 42 -1.07 -13.20 14.37
CA GLU A 42 -0.93 -12.63 15.71
C GLU A 42 0.03 -11.42 15.70
N TRP A 43 1.15 -11.54 15.02
CA TRP A 43 2.11 -10.45 14.92
C TRP A 43 1.52 -9.23 14.21
N VAL A 44 0.81 -9.45 13.09
CA VAL A 44 0.14 -8.38 12.34
C VAL A 44 -0.93 -7.70 13.17
N ALA A 45 -1.75 -8.48 13.88
CA ALA A 45 -2.79 -7.92 14.75
C ALA A 45 -2.22 -7.04 15.86
N SER A 46 -1.06 -7.40 16.39
CA SER A 46 -0.43 -6.66 17.49
C SER A 46 0.42 -5.46 17.03
N ASN A 47 1.07 -5.56 15.86
CA ASN A 47 2.10 -4.59 15.47
C ASN A 47 1.74 -3.75 14.25
N VAL A 48 0.90 -4.24 13.36
CA VAL A 48 0.58 -3.55 12.10
C VAL A 48 -0.81 -2.93 12.13
N LEU A 49 -1.85 -3.70 12.47
CA LEU A 49 -3.22 -3.21 12.42
C LEU A 49 -3.48 -1.98 13.28
N PRO A 50 -2.93 -1.86 14.50
CA PRO A 50 -3.14 -0.64 15.30
C PRO A 50 -2.63 0.61 14.59
N LEU A 51 -1.50 0.52 13.87
CA LEU A 51 -0.95 1.63 13.12
C LEU A 51 -1.83 2.00 11.93
N LEU A 52 -2.33 1.01 11.20
CA LEU A 52 -3.22 1.23 10.07
C LEU A 52 -4.57 1.82 10.52
N GLN A 53 -5.11 1.34 11.64
CA GLN A 53 -6.37 1.82 12.19
C GLN A 53 -6.27 3.24 12.73
N ALA A 54 -5.09 3.65 13.20
CA ALA A 54 -4.85 5.01 13.68
C ALA A 54 -4.81 6.03 12.54
N PHE A 55 -4.57 5.60 11.31
CA PHE A 55 -4.53 6.50 10.16
C PHE A 55 -5.95 6.93 9.79
N ARG A 56 -6.18 8.24 9.75
CA ARG A 56 -7.51 8.83 9.50
C ARG A 56 -7.56 9.69 8.24
N GLY A 57 -6.63 9.52 7.31
CA GLY A 57 -6.62 10.25 6.06
C GLY A 57 -7.82 9.92 5.17
N ARG A 58 -8.43 10.94 4.55
CA ARG A 58 -9.58 10.73 3.66
C ARG A 58 -9.16 9.94 2.43
N GLY A 59 -10.04 9.02 2.00
CA GLY A 59 -9.88 8.26 0.78
C GLY A 59 -8.77 7.24 0.80
N VAL A 60 -8.12 7.02 1.94
CA VAL A 60 -7.01 6.08 2.09
C VAL A 60 -7.51 4.64 2.17
N LYS A 61 -8.60 4.40 2.91
CA LYS A 61 -9.14 3.05 3.11
C LYS A 61 -10.14 2.74 2.01
N ARG A 62 -9.80 1.78 1.14
CA ARG A 62 -10.57 1.44 -0.06
C ARG A 62 -10.57 -0.06 -0.34
N PRO A 63 -11.61 -0.59 -1.01
CA PRO A 63 -11.55 -1.96 -1.50
C PRO A 63 -10.48 -2.11 -2.58
N ARG A 64 -10.00 -3.33 -2.75
CA ARG A 64 -8.87 -3.65 -3.62
C ARG A 64 -9.06 -3.17 -5.06
N ASN A 65 -10.27 -3.34 -5.63
CA ASN A 65 -10.54 -2.91 -7.00
C ASN A 65 -10.41 -1.39 -7.18
N GLU A 66 -10.81 -0.61 -6.18
CA GLU A 66 -10.66 0.85 -6.22
C GLU A 66 -9.19 1.27 -6.06
N ILE A 67 -8.43 0.57 -5.22
CA ILE A 67 -7.00 0.82 -5.06
C ILE A 67 -6.29 0.58 -6.40
N ARG A 68 -6.64 -0.49 -7.10
CA ARG A 68 -6.07 -0.81 -8.40
C ARG A 68 -6.33 0.30 -9.41
N GLN A 69 -7.56 0.80 -9.49
CA GLN A 69 -7.90 1.89 -10.40
C GLN A 69 -7.18 3.20 -10.02
N ALA A 70 -7.15 3.53 -8.73
CA ALA A 70 -6.47 4.73 -8.26
C ALA A 70 -4.97 4.65 -8.50
N LEU A 71 -4.36 3.47 -8.32
CA LEU A 71 -2.95 3.24 -8.58
C LEU A 71 -2.63 3.41 -10.07
N GLN A 72 -3.47 2.86 -10.95
CA GLN A 72 -3.32 3.04 -12.40
C GLN A 72 -3.36 4.52 -12.77
N GLY A 73 -4.28 5.28 -12.18
CA GLY A 73 -4.35 6.72 -12.40
C GLY A 73 -3.11 7.46 -11.94
N PHE A 74 -2.59 7.10 -10.77
CA PHE A 74 -1.35 7.69 -10.23
C PHE A 74 -0.15 7.40 -11.14
N LEU A 75 -0.01 6.17 -11.59
CA LEU A 75 1.11 5.75 -12.43
C LEU A 75 1.04 6.32 -13.85
N SER A 76 -0.17 6.56 -14.36
CA SER A 76 -0.35 7.05 -15.74
C SER A 76 0.22 8.44 -15.97
N GLY A 77 0.50 9.20 -14.92
CA GLY A 77 1.13 10.51 -15.01
C GLY A 77 2.62 10.49 -15.35
N TYR A 78 3.23 9.30 -15.37
CA TYR A 78 4.67 9.17 -15.61
C TYR A 78 4.94 8.43 -16.91
N ARG A 79 5.97 8.88 -17.66
CA ARG A 79 6.39 8.24 -18.91
C ARG A 79 7.23 6.99 -18.67
N ALA A 80 8.12 7.06 -17.69
CA ALA A 80 9.01 5.97 -17.33
C ALA A 80 9.04 5.85 -15.82
N ILE A 81 8.92 4.62 -15.31
CA ILE A 81 8.83 4.34 -13.89
C ILE A 81 9.92 3.36 -13.50
N HIS A 82 10.64 3.69 -12.43
CA HIS A 82 11.58 2.79 -11.79
C HIS A 82 11.11 2.61 -10.35
N ILE A 83 10.65 1.41 -10.00
CA ILE A 83 10.14 1.10 -8.66
C ILE A 83 11.28 0.57 -7.80
N ILE A 84 11.46 1.17 -6.63
CA ILE A 84 12.48 0.80 -5.65
C ILE A 84 11.79 0.32 -4.39
N ALA A 85 12.10 -0.91 -3.98
CA ALA A 85 11.52 -1.52 -2.78
C ALA A 85 12.63 -2.13 -1.93
N ASP A 86 12.46 -2.05 -0.60
CA ASP A 86 13.44 -2.60 0.36
C ASP A 86 13.24 -4.09 0.59
N TRP A 87 12.01 -4.60 0.40
CA TRP A 87 11.68 -5.99 0.64
C TRP A 87 11.31 -6.68 -0.68
N PRO A 88 11.77 -7.92 -0.89
CA PRO A 88 11.43 -8.67 -2.11
C PRO A 88 9.94 -8.88 -2.32
N GLU A 89 9.16 -8.91 -1.23
CA GLU A 89 7.69 -9.06 -1.30
C GLU A 89 6.97 -7.83 -1.82
N ASP A 90 7.57 -6.68 -1.66
CA ASP A 90 6.97 -5.44 -2.13
C ASP A 90 6.98 -5.37 -3.65
#